data_70de73467da13f831783d010e5c6db0b
#
_entry.id   70de73467da13f831783d010e5c6db0b
#
_cell.length_a   1.000
_cell.length_b   1.000
_cell.length_c   1.000
_cell.angle_alpha   90.00
_cell.angle_beta   90.00
_cell.angle_gamma   90.00
#
_symmetry.space_group_name_H-M   'P 1'
#
loop_
_entity.id
_entity.type
_entity.pdbx_description
1 polymer ?
#
loop_
_entity_poly.entity_id
_entity_poly.type
_entity_poly.pdbx_seq_one_letter_code
_entity_poly.pdbx_strand_id
1 'polypeptide(L)'
;MSNIPARASSVQEYDLEDDDSYYTQRPRTSAVRYTHPRQQVIQRGNKRIIIHDEPPPKRGNHWLLFVGIGMVFMLLIWFGVQMLDNWWIQHQADSAYGMPRTYQTDQVVGHSDSTDHPTHFIFENLAGHVVIIELPGGNIAHARIYSGPTLFSDGAGQVPVTAEFTDVNNDSRVDIVLHIQDQRIVYLNDGTQFKPQQ
;
A
#
# COMPACT_ATOMS: atom_id res chain seq x y z
N MET A 1 -40.66 13.28 -19.18
CA MET A 1 -42.05 12.89 -18.86
C MET A 1 -41.98 11.86 -17.74
N SER A 2 -42.20 12.31 -16.51
CA SER A 2 -42.03 11.54 -15.30
C SER A 2 -43.36 10.89 -14.93
N ASN A 3 -43.44 9.55 -15.03
CA ASN A 3 -44.59 8.79 -14.55
C ASN A 3 -44.49 8.65 -13.04
N ILE A 4 -45.32 9.37 -12.30
CA ILE A 4 -45.55 9.17 -10.87
C ILE A 4 -46.64 8.09 -10.77
N PRO A 5 -46.39 6.92 -10.16
CA PRO A 5 -47.45 5.93 -9.93
C PRO A 5 -48.45 6.48 -8.90
N ALA A 6 -49.72 6.42 -9.24
CA ALA A 6 -50.81 6.79 -8.38
C ALA A 6 -50.82 5.91 -7.11
N ARG A 7 -50.89 6.57 -5.97
CA ARG A 7 -50.96 5.96 -4.63
C ARG A 7 -52.37 5.34 -4.47
N ALA A 8 -52.44 4.01 -4.31
CA ALA A 8 -53.68 3.34 -3.99
C ALA A 8 -54.06 3.65 -2.52
N SER A 9 -55.12 4.38 -2.30
CA SER A 9 -55.76 4.55 -0.99
C SER A 9 -56.80 3.47 -0.81
N SER A 10 -56.65 2.62 0.19
CA SER A 10 -57.70 1.68 0.58
C SER A 10 -58.80 2.43 1.33
N VAL A 11 -60.00 2.48 0.74
CA VAL A 11 -61.19 3.02 1.37
C VAL A 11 -61.98 1.86 1.95
N GLN A 12 -62.09 1.78 3.27
CA GLN A 12 -63.01 0.87 3.93
C GLN A 12 -64.30 1.60 4.29
N GLU A 13 -65.41 1.10 3.78
CA GLU A 13 -66.74 1.62 4.01
C GLU A 13 -67.40 0.78 5.13
N TYR A 14 -67.82 1.44 6.23
CA TYR A 14 -68.55 0.81 7.30
C TYR A 14 -69.94 1.40 7.42
N ASP A 15 -70.96 0.52 7.52
CA ASP A 15 -72.34 0.91 7.87
C ASP A 15 -72.44 1.18 9.37
N LEU A 16 -73.06 2.33 9.70
CA LEU A 16 -73.35 2.72 11.07
C LEU A 16 -74.63 2.00 11.52
N GLU A 17 -74.51 0.88 12.24
CA GLU A 17 -75.55 0.49 13.16
C GLU A 17 -75.31 1.13 14.54
N ASP A 18 -76.36 1.71 15.08
CA ASP A 18 -76.36 2.47 16.34
C ASP A 18 -75.75 1.69 17.48
N ASP A 19 -74.54 2.05 17.95
CA ASP A 19 -74.05 1.70 19.27
C ASP A 19 -73.49 2.97 19.95
N ASP A 20 -74.33 3.57 20.81
CA ASP A 20 -74.09 4.80 21.56
C ASP A 20 -73.16 4.64 22.76
N SER A 21 -72.17 3.71 22.74
CA SER A 21 -71.40 3.39 23.93
C SER A 21 -69.89 3.58 23.79
N TYR A 22 -69.39 4.62 23.15
CA TYR A 22 -67.99 4.98 23.30
C TYR A 22 -67.78 6.20 24.19
N TYR A 23 -67.79 6.00 25.50
CA TYR A 23 -67.25 6.94 26.47
C TYR A 23 -65.77 7.14 26.20
N THR A 24 -65.37 8.29 25.73
CA THR A 24 -64.00 8.73 25.66
C THR A 24 -63.42 8.86 27.07
N GLN A 25 -62.79 7.80 27.61
CA GLN A 25 -61.91 7.94 28.73
C GLN A 25 -60.67 8.72 28.32
N ARG A 26 -60.57 9.95 28.83
CA ARG A 26 -59.33 10.71 28.77
C ARG A 26 -58.28 9.98 29.56
N PRO A 27 -57.15 9.53 28.96
CA PRO A 27 -56.05 8.98 29.72
C PRO A 27 -55.43 10.06 30.58
N ARG A 28 -55.38 9.82 31.89
CA ARG A 28 -54.60 10.62 32.84
C ARG A 28 -53.11 10.39 32.55
N THR A 29 -52.44 11.47 32.22
CA THR A 29 -51.04 11.79 32.45
C THR A 29 -50.00 10.63 32.34
N SER A 30 -49.30 10.56 31.24
CA SER A 30 -47.85 10.41 31.17
C SER A 30 -47.39 10.54 29.73
N ALA A 31 -46.36 11.34 29.52
CA ALA A 31 -45.90 11.86 28.27
C ALA A 31 -45.29 10.81 27.33
N VAL A 32 -46.12 10.01 26.71
CA VAL A 32 -45.78 9.35 25.44
C VAL A 32 -46.78 9.84 24.44
N ARG A 33 -46.44 10.88 23.69
CA ARG A 33 -47.19 11.27 22.51
C ARG A 33 -47.04 10.16 21.46
N TYR A 34 -47.93 9.21 21.48
CA TYR A 34 -48.21 8.42 20.29
C TYR A 34 -48.82 9.35 19.27
N THR A 35 -48.07 9.78 18.28
CA THR A 35 -48.63 10.38 17.08
C THR A 35 -49.39 9.30 16.34
N HIS A 36 -50.68 9.20 16.63
CA HIS A 36 -51.55 8.38 15.83
C HIS A 36 -51.52 8.92 14.39
N PRO A 37 -51.47 8.04 13.38
CA PRO A 37 -51.62 8.46 12.01
C PRO A 37 -52.91 9.31 11.92
N ARG A 38 -52.81 10.47 11.28
CA ARG A 38 -53.96 11.38 11.11
C ARG A 38 -55.05 10.61 10.38
N GLN A 39 -56.07 10.18 11.11
CA GLN A 39 -57.29 9.66 10.53
C GLN A 39 -58.18 10.86 10.15
N GLN A 40 -58.38 11.07 8.87
CA GLN A 40 -59.37 12.03 8.41
C GLN A 40 -60.72 11.33 8.30
N VAL A 41 -61.63 11.68 9.18
CA VAL A 41 -63.01 11.19 9.14
C VAL A 41 -63.85 12.20 8.35
N ILE A 42 -64.32 11.82 7.17
CA ILE A 42 -65.21 12.64 6.35
C ILE A 42 -66.63 12.06 6.50
N GLN A 43 -67.52 12.86 7.06
CA GLN A 43 -68.92 12.50 7.17
C GLN A 43 -69.71 13.06 5.98
N ARG A 44 -70.30 12.21 5.18
CA ARG A 44 -71.11 12.59 4.04
C ARG A 44 -72.47 11.89 4.08
N GLY A 45 -73.48 12.57 4.60
CA GLY A 45 -74.80 11.99 4.85
C GLY A 45 -74.74 10.97 6.01
N ASN A 46 -75.31 9.81 5.82
CA ASN A 46 -75.35 8.75 6.83
C ASN A 46 -74.15 7.77 6.75
N LYS A 47 -73.11 8.11 5.97
CA LYS A 47 -71.90 7.28 5.82
C LYS A 47 -70.65 7.98 6.37
N ARG A 48 -69.89 7.26 7.19
CA ARG A 48 -68.61 7.72 7.72
C ARG A 48 -67.47 7.03 6.97
N ILE A 49 -66.66 7.82 6.25
CA ILE A 49 -65.50 7.33 5.51
C ILE A 49 -64.25 7.64 6.33
N ILE A 50 -63.51 6.62 6.73
CA ILE A 50 -62.25 6.71 7.46
C ILE A 50 -61.12 6.51 6.45
N ILE A 51 -60.35 7.57 6.19
CA ILE A 51 -59.20 7.50 5.31
C ILE A 51 -57.97 7.22 6.21
N HIS A 52 -57.35 6.06 6.04
CA HIS A 52 -56.09 5.73 6.64
C HIS A 52 -54.95 6.21 5.72
N ASP A 53 -54.23 7.23 6.16
CA ASP A 53 -53.02 7.63 5.50
C ASP A 53 -51.91 6.62 5.86
N GLU A 54 -51.56 5.71 4.95
CA GLU A 54 -50.40 4.87 5.11
C GLU A 54 -49.13 5.75 5.13
N PRO A 55 -48.26 5.55 6.15
CA PRO A 55 -47.01 6.29 6.18
C PRO A 55 -46.18 5.96 4.91
N PRO A 56 -45.51 6.95 4.31
CA PRO A 56 -44.72 6.71 3.12
C PRO A 56 -43.65 5.63 3.42
N PRO A 57 -43.38 4.71 2.48
CA PRO A 57 -42.39 3.69 2.66
C PRO A 57 -41.05 4.34 3.01
N LYS A 58 -40.45 3.92 4.11
CA LYS A 58 -39.10 4.38 4.50
C LYS A 58 -38.15 4.01 3.38
N ARG A 59 -37.71 4.96 2.59
CA ARG A 59 -36.62 4.77 1.62
C ARG A 59 -35.37 4.41 2.41
N GLY A 60 -35.01 3.13 2.42
CA GLY A 60 -33.74 2.70 2.96
C GLY A 60 -32.61 3.40 2.21
N ASN A 61 -31.63 3.93 2.95
CA ASN A 61 -30.48 4.59 2.38
C ASN A 61 -29.51 3.55 1.75
N HIS A 62 -29.99 2.80 0.76
CA HIS A 62 -29.21 1.77 0.06
C HIS A 62 -27.96 2.36 -0.63
N TRP A 63 -27.95 3.67 -0.90
CA TRP A 63 -26.79 4.34 -1.48
C TRP A 63 -25.56 4.30 -0.57
N LEU A 64 -25.75 4.32 0.78
CA LEU A 64 -24.65 4.18 1.73
C LEU A 64 -23.95 2.83 1.63
N LEU A 65 -24.68 1.79 1.28
CA LEU A 65 -24.13 0.48 1.05
C LEU A 65 -23.18 0.48 -0.18
N PHE A 66 -23.58 1.16 -1.26
CA PHE A 66 -22.74 1.30 -2.45
C PHE A 66 -21.50 2.15 -2.18
N VAL A 67 -21.62 3.20 -1.35
CA VAL A 67 -20.46 4.00 -0.91
C VAL A 67 -19.51 3.15 -0.08
N GLY A 68 -20.02 2.34 0.86
CA GLY A 68 -19.21 1.43 1.67
C GLY A 68 -18.46 0.39 0.81
N ILE A 69 -19.15 -0.24 -0.14
CA ILE A 69 -18.53 -1.17 -1.10
C ILE A 69 -17.45 -0.45 -1.92
N GLY A 70 -17.73 0.75 -2.41
CA GLY A 70 -16.76 1.55 -3.16
C GLY A 70 -15.49 1.86 -2.38
N MET A 71 -15.62 2.21 -1.07
CA MET A 71 -14.47 2.42 -0.19
C MET A 71 -13.62 1.14 -0.02
N VAL A 72 -14.28 0.00 0.17
CA VAL A 72 -13.57 -1.29 0.29
C VAL A 72 -12.81 -1.61 -1.00
N PHE A 73 -13.44 -1.43 -2.17
CA PHE A 73 -12.77 -1.61 -3.45
C PHE A 73 -11.56 -0.68 -3.63
N MET A 74 -11.68 0.58 -3.24
CA MET A 74 -10.58 1.54 -3.30
C MET A 74 -9.39 1.12 -2.43
N LEU A 75 -9.65 0.62 -1.22
CA LEU A 75 -8.61 0.07 -0.35
C LEU A 75 -7.93 -1.17 -0.95
N LEU A 76 -8.71 -2.08 -1.52
CA LEU A 76 -8.16 -3.28 -2.17
C LEU A 76 -7.27 -2.91 -3.38
N ILE A 77 -7.69 -1.94 -4.19
CA ILE A 77 -6.89 -1.43 -5.30
C ILE A 77 -5.60 -0.79 -4.76
N TRP A 78 -5.69 0.03 -3.71
CA TRP A 78 -4.52 0.66 -3.09
C TRP A 78 -3.50 -0.38 -2.61
N PHE A 79 -3.94 -1.40 -1.88
CA PHE A 79 -3.06 -2.50 -1.45
C PHE A 79 -2.50 -3.28 -2.63
N GLY A 80 -3.30 -3.52 -3.66
CA GLY A 80 -2.86 -4.19 -4.89
C GLY A 80 -1.75 -3.43 -5.61
N VAL A 81 -1.87 -2.11 -5.73
CA VAL A 81 -0.85 -1.25 -6.34
C VAL A 81 0.43 -1.27 -5.51
N GLN A 82 0.37 -1.15 -4.19
CA GLN A 82 1.54 -1.22 -3.32
C GLN A 82 2.27 -2.57 -3.44
N MET A 83 1.53 -3.67 -3.52
CA MET A 83 2.10 -5.00 -3.69
C MET A 83 2.77 -5.15 -5.06
N LEU A 84 2.18 -4.57 -6.10
CA LEU A 84 2.70 -4.60 -7.46
C LEU A 84 3.98 -3.76 -7.59
N ASP A 85 4.02 -2.56 -6.98
CA ASP A 85 5.20 -1.70 -6.96
C ASP A 85 6.39 -2.37 -6.28
N ASN A 86 6.17 -2.97 -5.11
CA ASN A 86 7.22 -3.71 -4.39
C ASN A 86 7.73 -4.90 -5.20
N TRP A 87 6.84 -5.67 -5.82
CA TRP A 87 7.21 -6.79 -6.68
C TRP A 87 8.01 -6.31 -7.89
N TRP A 88 7.60 -5.21 -8.53
CA TRP A 88 8.28 -4.65 -9.70
C TRP A 88 9.69 -4.17 -9.37
N ILE A 89 9.86 -3.42 -8.26
CA ILE A 89 11.16 -2.93 -7.80
C ILE A 89 12.11 -4.10 -7.50
N GLN A 90 11.63 -5.13 -6.80
CA GLN A 90 12.43 -6.32 -6.53
C GLN A 90 12.82 -7.05 -7.81
N HIS A 91 11.88 -7.26 -8.71
CA HIS A 91 12.13 -7.97 -9.96
C HIS A 91 13.12 -7.23 -10.86
N GLN A 92 13.04 -5.91 -10.92
CA GLN A 92 13.99 -5.07 -11.65
C GLN A 92 15.39 -5.15 -11.03
N ALA A 93 15.50 -5.09 -9.70
CA ALA A 93 16.77 -5.23 -9.01
C ALA A 93 17.35 -6.64 -9.16
N ASP A 94 16.53 -7.71 -9.09
CA ASP A 94 16.97 -9.09 -9.29
C ASP A 94 17.48 -9.33 -10.70
N SER A 95 16.88 -8.69 -11.72
CA SER A 95 17.36 -8.80 -13.09
C SER A 95 18.65 -8.01 -13.36
N ALA A 96 18.87 -6.91 -12.62
CA ALA A 96 20.04 -6.07 -12.80
C ALA A 96 21.29 -6.59 -12.04
N TYR A 97 21.10 -7.11 -10.84
CA TYR A 97 22.21 -7.48 -9.94
C TYR A 97 22.27 -8.98 -9.62
N GLY A 98 21.26 -9.76 -10.00
CA GLY A 98 21.17 -11.20 -9.65
C GLY A 98 20.89 -11.46 -8.16
N MET A 99 20.97 -12.75 -7.78
CA MET A 99 20.91 -13.21 -6.39
C MET A 99 22.00 -14.26 -6.18
N PRO A 100 22.99 -14.02 -5.32
CA PRO A 100 23.24 -12.85 -4.46
C PRO A 100 23.50 -11.58 -5.26
N ARG A 101 23.34 -10.41 -4.64
CA ARG A 101 23.58 -9.11 -5.28
C ARG A 101 25.07 -8.96 -5.59
N THR A 102 25.39 -9.06 -6.88
CA THR A 102 26.76 -9.05 -7.37
C THR A 102 26.95 -7.91 -8.36
N TYR A 103 28.00 -7.13 -8.19
CA TYR A 103 28.46 -6.12 -9.14
C TYR A 103 29.88 -6.45 -9.57
N GLN A 104 30.18 -6.42 -10.85
CA GLN A 104 31.49 -6.77 -11.39
C GLN A 104 32.00 -5.66 -12.30
N THR A 105 33.30 -5.41 -12.26
CA THR A 105 33.95 -4.41 -13.11
C THR A 105 35.44 -4.68 -13.24
N ASP A 106 36.02 -4.21 -14.33
CA ASP A 106 37.45 -4.29 -14.59
C ASP A 106 38.08 -2.90 -14.43
N GLN A 107 39.19 -2.82 -13.68
CA GLN A 107 39.88 -1.56 -13.45
C GLN A 107 41.38 -1.78 -13.31
N VAL A 108 42.19 -0.85 -13.82
CA VAL A 108 43.63 -0.84 -13.58
C VAL A 108 43.92 -0.06 -12.30
N VAL A 109 44.49 -0.73 -11.30
CA VAL A 109 44.71 -0.17 -9.96
C VAL A 109 46.16 -0.20 -9.50
N GLY A 110 47.05 -0.78 -10.32
CA GLY A 110 48.49 -0.87 -10.03
C GLY A 110 48.93 -2.09 -9.19
N HIS A 111 48.04 -3.09 -9.06
CA HIS A 111 48.35 -4.32 -8.33
C HIS A 111 48.83 -5.47 -9.25
N SER A 112 49.91 -5.24 -10.00
CA SER A 112 50.42 -6.16 -11.01
C SER A 112 49.50 -6.37 -12.20
N ASP A 113 48.72 -5.39 -12.51
CA ASP A 113 47.77 -5.29 -13.64
C ASP A 113 48.27 -4.32 -14.72
N SER A 114 47.60 -4.34 -15.85
CA SER A 114 47.86 -3.44 -16.99
C SER A 114 46.60 -3.15 -17.75
N THR A 115 46.69 -2.23 -18.70
CA THR A 115 45.52 -1.90 -19.57
C THR A 115 45.06 -3.14 -20.38
N ASP A 116 45.98 -4.02 -20.77
CA ASP A 116 45.64 -5.26 -21.50
C ASP A 116 45.14 -6.39 -20.58
N HIS A 117 45.53 -6.34 -19.32
CA HIS A 117 45.13 -7.29 -18.28
C HIS A 117 44.69 -6.53 -17.02
N PRO A 118 43.55 -5.94 -17.00
CA PRO A 118 43.06 -5.19 -15.86
C PRO A 118 42.71 -6.13 -14.69
N THR A 119 42.70 -5.58 -13.50
CA THR A 119 42.20 -6.29 -12.31
C THR A 119 40.68 -6.40 -12.41
N HIS A 120 40.17 -7.62 -12.25
CA HIS A 120 38.76 -7.91 -12.18
C HIS A 120 38.26 -7.83 -10.74
N PHE A 121 37.24 -7.03 -10.49
CA PHE A 121 36.62 -6.87 -9.19
C PHE A 121 35.23 -7.46 -9.16
N ILE A 122 34.92 -8.18 -8.06
CA ILE A 122 33.60 -8.71 -7.76
C ILE A 122 33.17 -8.17 -6.40
N PHE A 123 32.09 -7.42 -6.37
CA PHE A 123 31.46 -6.92 -5.16
C PHE A 123 30.20 -7.73 -4.92
N GLU A 124 30.11 -8.39 -3.79
CA GLU A 124 29.03 -9.32 -3.52
C GLU A 124 28.42 -9.06 -2.14
N ASN A 125 27.09 -9.09 -2.08
CA ASN A 125 26.36 -9.04 -0.83
C ASN A 125 25.86 -10.45 -0.47
N LEU A 126 26.57 -11.11 0.40
CA LEU A 126 26.26 -12.45 0.90
C LEU A 126 25.34 -12.34 2.13
N ALA A 127 24.03 -12.29 1.90
CA ALA A 127 23.03 -12.23 2.98
C ALA A 127 23.28 -11.10 4.02
N GLY A 128 23.69 -9.93 3.54
CA GLY A 128 24.02 -8.77 4.38
C GLY A 128 25.50 -8.62 4.71
N HIS A 129 26.35 -9.59 4.35
CA HIS A 129 27.80 -9.47 4.48
C HIS A 129 28.39 -9.05 3.14
N VAL A 130 28.92 -7.86 3.06
CA VAL A 130 29.57 -7.38 1.85
C VAL A 130 30.98 -7.91 1.73
N VAL A 131 31.31 -8.43 0.56
CA VAL A 131 32.64 -8.97 0.24
C VAL A 131 33.14 -8.34 -1.05
N ILE A 132 34.41 -7.96 -1.07
CA ILE A 132 35.11 -7.47 -2.27
C ILE A 132 36.14 -8.50 -2.64
N ILE A 133 36.11 -9.03 -3.85
CA ILE A 133 37.06 -9.95 -4.40
C ILE A 133 37.83 -9.22 -5.51
N GLU A 134 39.14 -9.16 -5.36
CA GLU A 134 40.09 -8.63 -6.32
C GLU A 134 40.84 -9.78 -7.00
N LEU A 135 40.87 -9.77 -8.33
CA LEU A 135 41.60 -10.72 -9.17
C LEU A 135 42.61 -9.94 -10.01
N PRO A 136 43.84 -9.71 -9.49
CA PRO A 136 44.87 -8.93 -10.19
C PRO A 136 45.21 -9.52 -11.56
N GLY A 137 45.08 -8.71 -12.62
CA GLY A 137 45.33 -9.17 -14.00
C GLY A 137 44.42 -10.33 -14.42
N GLY A 138 43.28 -10.53 -13.76
CA GLY A 138 42.38 -11.68 -13.98
C GLY A 138 42.89 -13.01 -13.45
N ASN A 139 43.99 -13.03 -12.69
CA ASN A 139 44.59 -14.25 -12.19
C ASN A 139 44.01 -14.67 -10.83
N ILE A 140 43.25 -15.76 -10.83
CA ILE A 140 42.60 -16.30 -9.63
C ILE A 140 43.62 -16.76 -8.55
N ALA A 141 44.84 -17.17 -8.96
CA ALA A 141 45.87 -17.59 -7.99
C ALA A 141 46.37 -16.45 -7.09
N HIS A 142 46.16 -15.21 -7.50
CA HIS A 142 46.53 -14.02 -6.75
C HIS A 142 45.31 -13.28 -6.19
N ALA A 143 44.15 -13.96 -6.11
CA ALA A 143 42.91 -13.38 -5.59
C ALA A 143 43.09 -12.85 -4.16
N ARG A 144 42.55 -11.69 -3.91
CA ARG A 144 42.46 -11.07 -2.58
C ARG A 144 41.00 -10.83 -2.21
N ILE A 145 40.71 -11.03 -0.94
CA ILE A 145 39.36 -10.86 -0.42
C ILE A 145 39.40 -9.82 0.70
N TYR A 146 38.55 -8.78 0.54
CA TYR A 146 38.38 -7.75 1.56
C TYR A 146 36.99 -7.87 2.14
N SER A 147 36.92 -7.79 3.48
CA SER A 147 35.63 -7.74 4.18
C SER A 147 35.06 -6.33 4.11
N GLY A 148 33.86 -6.22 3.62
CA GLY A 148 33.06 -5.00 3.66
C GLY A 148 32.25 -4.89 4.96
N PRO A 149 31.34 -3.94 5.03
CA PRO A 149 30.44 -3.78 6.17
C PRO A 149 29.44 -4.92 6.25
N THR A 150 28.90 -5.11 7.46
CA THR A 150 27.74 -5.98 7.67
C THR A 150 26.48 -5.11 7.73
N LEU A 151 25.49 -5.44 6.92
CA LEU A 151 24.22 -4.75 6.83
C LEU A 151 23.21 -5.40 7.79
N PHE A 152 22.56 -4.59 8.63
CA PHE A 152 21.60 -5.07 9.61
C PHE A 152 20.22 -4.47 9.29
N SER A 153 19.45 -5.14 8.47
CA SER A 153 18.06 -4.77 8.18
C SER A 153 17.27 -5.95 7.65
N ASP A 154 15.96 -5.89 7.72
CA ASP A 154 15.10 -6.80 6.97
C ASP A 154 15.36 -6.59 5.48
N GLY A 155 15.75 -7.66 4.78
CA GLY A 155 16.15 -7.58 3.37
C GLY A 155 17.60 -7.13 3.13
N ALA A 156 18.48 -7.13 4.14
CA ALA A 156 19.89 -6.78 4.00
C ALA A 156 20.61 -7.49 2.85
N GLY A 157 20.29 -8.76 2.60
CA GLY A 157 20.86 -9.53 1.47
C GLY A 157 20.39 -9.09 0.09
N GLN A 158 19.34 -8.25 0.01
CA GLN A 158 18.81 -7.73 -1.25
C GLN A 158 19.36 -6.34 -1.59
N VAL A 159 20.13 -5.74 -0.70
CA VAL A 159 20.72 -4.41 -0.92
C VAL A 159 21.81 -4.51 -1.99
N PRO A 160 21.71 -3.76 -3.12
CA PRO A 160 22.75 -3.74 -4.12
C PRO A 160 24.00 -3.03 -3.58
N VAL A 161 25.16 -3.55 -3.99
CA VAL A 161 26.46 -2.97 -3.70
C VAL A 161 27.09 -2.61 -5.02
N THR A 162 27.51 -1.33 -5.18
CA THR A 162 28.23 -0.86 -6.37
C THR A 162 29.51 -0.17 -5.94
N ALA A 163 30.45 -0.02 -6.87
CA ALA A 163 31.72 0.62 -6.59
C ALA A 163 32.07 1.64 -7.68
N GLU A 164 32.73 2.71 -7.26
CA GLU A 164 33.38 3.68 -8.08
C GLU A 164 34.88 3.67 -7.79
N PHE A 165 35.68 3.90 -8.82
CA PHE A 165 37.14 3.93 -8.71
C PHE A 165 37.63 5.36 -8.96
N THR A 166 38.20 5.98 -7.93
CA THR A 166 38.70 7.35 -8.00
C THR A 166 39.80 7.58 -6.97
N ASP A 167 40.72 8.50 -7.24
CA ASP A 167 41.74 8.90 -6.27
C ASP A 167 41.07 9.87 -5.25
N VAL A 168 40.85 9.39 -4.03
CA VAL A 168 40.15 10.13 -2.96
C VAL A 168 41.15 10.95 -2.13
N ASN A 169 42.37 10.47 -1.96
CA ASN A 169 43.38 11.05 -1.09
C ASN A 169 44.44 11.90 -1.85
N ASN A 170 44.36 11.98 -3.20
CA ASN A 170 45.29 12.68 -4.10
C ASN A 170 46.73 12.11 -4.06
N ASP A 171 46.87 10.79 -3.91
CA ASP A 171 48.17 10.12 -3.95
C ASP A 171 48.50 9.56 -5.36
N SER A 172 47.68 9.85 -6.35
CA SER A 172 47.73 9.38 -7.74
C SER A 172 47.49 7.87 -7.90
N ARG A 173 46.91 7.23 -6.91
CA ARG A 173 46.41 5.85 -6.98
C ARG A 173 44.88 5.82 -6.97
N VAL A 174 44.36 4.83 -7.62
CA VAL A 174 42.91 4.67 -7.70
C VAL A 174 42.41 3.93 -6.47
N ASP A 175 41.54 4.58 -5.69
CA ASP A 175 40.87 4.00 -4.52
C ASP A 175 39.53 3.40 -4.89
N ILE A 176 38.96 2.54 -4.03
CA ILE A 176 37.59 2.03 -4.17
C ILE A 176 36.66 2.86 -3.30
N VAL A 177 35.62 3.39 -3.92
CA VAL A 177 34.49 3.99 -3.22
C VAL A 177 33.28 3.08 -3.35
N LEU A 178 32.96 2.40 -2.26
CA LEU A 178 31.83 1.48 -2.20
C LEU A 178 30.55 2.24 -1.91
N HIS A 179 29.51 2.04 -2.71
CA HIS A 179 28.18 2.62 -2.53
C HIS A 179 27.21 1.54 -2.09
N ILE A 180 26.58 1.76 -0.93
CA ILE A 180 25.59 0.85 -0.34
C ILE A 180 24.44 1.69 0.17
N GLN A 181 23.29 1.68 -0.52
CA GLN A 181 22.18 2.60 -0.25
C GLN A 181 22.69 4.07 -0.25
N ASP A 182 22.49 4.80 0.86
CA ASP A 182 22.95 6.18 1.03
C ASP A 182 24.33 6.30 1.67
N GLN A 183 25.03 5.17 1.89
CA GLN A 183 26.33 5.14 2.53
C GLN A 183 27.44 5.04 1.50
N ARG A 184 28.54 5.73 1.79
CA ARG A 184 29.77 5.72 1.01
C ARG A 184 30.92 5.27 1.90
N ILE A 185 31.63 4.21 1.50
CA ILE A 185 32.75 3.64 2.24
C ILE A 185 33.97 3.61 1.34
N VAL A 186 35.08 4.15 1.84
CA VAL A 186 36.31 4.29 1.06
C VAL A 186 37.31 3.22 1.48
N TYR A 187 37.93 2.57 0.49
CA TYR A 187 39.10 1.69 0.65
C TYR A 187 40.26 2.33 -0.10
N LEU A 188 41.28 2.74 0.67
CA LEU A 188 42.48 3.39 0.14
C LEU A 188 43.43 2.34 -0.42
N ASN A 189 43.99 2.65 -1.59
CA ASN A 189 45.00 1.85 -2.27
C ASN A 189 46.41 2.18 -1.74
N ASP A 190 47.06 1.26 -1.07
CA ASP A 190 48.46 1.47 -0.60
C ASP A 190 49.52 1.11 -1.66
N GLY A 191 49.11 0.73 -2.86
CA GLY A 191 49.94 0.30 -3.97
C GLY A 191 50.15 -1.21 -4.03
N THR A 192 49.66 -1.97 -3.04
CA THR A 192 49.69 -3.42 -2.99
C THR A 192 48.36 -4.04 -2.65
N GLN A 193 47.55 -3.36 -1.86
CA GLN A 193 46.26 -3.83 -1.38
C GLN A 193 45.35 -2.62 -1.02
N PHE A 194 44.07 -2.91 -0.85
CA PHE A 194 43.13 -1.93 -0.38
C PHE A 194 42.92 -2.03 1.14
N LYS A 195 42.80 -0.88 1.81
CA LYS A 195 42.55 -0.78 3.26
C LYS A 195 41.35 0.13 3.51
N PRO A 196 40.39 -0.27 4.38
CA PRO A 196 39.29 0.60 4.74
C PRO A 196 39.82 1.88 5.38
N GLN A 197 39.30 3.03 4.94
CA GLN A 197 39.56 4.31 5.57
C GLN A 197 38.82 4.35 6.92
N GLN A 198 39.54 4.51 8.01
CA GLN A 198 39.00 4.61 9.36
C GLN A 198 38.55 6.02 9.70
#